data_d75523d90d89eed4cca7d90b26306f9d
#
_entry.id   d75523d90d89eed4cca7d90b26306f9d
#
_cell.length_a   1.000
_cell.length_b   1.000
_cell.length_c   1.000
_cell.angle_alpha   90.00
_cell.angle_beta   90.00
_cell.angle_gamma   90.00
#
_symmetry.space_group_name_H-M   'P 1'
#
loop_
_entity.id
_entity.type
_entity.pdbx_description
1 polymer ?
#
loop_
_entity_poly.entity_id
_entity_poly.type
_entity_poly.pdbx_seq_one_letter_code
_entity_poly.pdbx_strand_id
1 'polypeptide(L)'
;MKKYLYGLSLLLVTGLLFVACDDTETYAEQKARENKQIADFIKNNGIQVIKMSDFLKDTITNNPETGPDFSKNEYVLFDDNGVYMQIIRRGTGQQMQDGDRWDMTARYYEYGMAAEDT
;
A
#
# COMPACT_ATOMS: atom_id res chain seq x y z
N MET A 1 -56.46 25.88 -2.82
CA MET A 1 -55.16 26.03 -3.46
C MET A 1 -53.98 26.10 -2.47
N LYS A 2 -54.03 26.96 -1.46
CA LYS A 2 -52.91 27.07 -0.46
C LYS A 2 -52.57 25.76 0.27
N LYS A 3 -53.55 24.89 0.60
CA LYS A 3 -53.34 23.63 1.30
C LYS A 3 -52.51 22.59 0.49
N TYR A 4 -52.66 22.57 -0.82
CA TYR A 4 -51.89 21.70 -1.71
C TYR A 4 -50.46 22.21 -1.90
N LEU A 5 -50.23 23.50 -1.81
CA LEU A 5 -48.91 24.11 -1.92
C LEU A 5 -48.02 23.71 -0.73
N TYR A 6 -48.58 23.69 0.49
CA TYR A 6 -47.84 23.22 1.69
C TYR A 6 -47.53 21.71 1.65
N GLY A 7 -48.47 20.92 1.13
CA GLY A 7 -48.24 19.46 0.94
C GLY A 7 -47.10 19.17 -0.06
N LEU A 8 -47.10 19.90 -1.17
CA LEU A 8 -46.06 19.77 -2.20
C LEU A 8 -44.69 20.24 -1.69
N SER A 9 -44.66 21.35 -0.93
CA SER A 9 -43.41 21.84 -0.30
C SER A 9 -42.85 20.88 0.74
N LEU A 10 -43.69 20.26 1.57
CA LEU A 10 -43.26 19.28 2.55
C LEU A 10 -42.71 18.02 1.89
N LEU A 11 -43.31 17.56 0.80
CA LEU A 11 -42.86 16.40 0.05
C LEU A 11 -41.51 16.65 -0.64
N LEU A 12 -41.28 17.88 -1.08
CA LEU A 12 -40.00 18.27 -1.73
C LEU A 12 -38.86 18.36 -0.70
N VAL A 13 -39.14 18.85 0.52
CA VAL A 13 -38.15 18.93 1.61
C VAL A 13 -37.79 17.56 2.14
N THR A 14 -38.76 16.64 2.28
CA THR A 14 -38.48 15.24 2.69
C THR A 14 -37.68 14.48 1.63
N GLY A 15 -37.92 14.74 0.32
CA GLY A 15 -37.12 14.12 -0.76
C GLY A 15 -35.65 14.51 -0.75
N LEU A 16 -35.33 15.75 -0.33
CA LEU A 16 -33.94 16.25 -0.27
C LEU A 16 -33.14 15.66 0.91
N LEU A 17 -33.78 15.14 1.94
CA LEU A 17 -33.10 14.54 3.10
C LEU A 17 -32.57 13.11 2.82
N PHE A 18 -33.04 12.44 1.77
CA PHE A 18 -32.58 11.11 1.41
C PHE A 18 -31.35 11.10 0.47
N VAL A 19 -30.94 12.24 -0.06
CA VAL A 19 -29.77 12.35 -0.97
C VAL A 19 -28.47 12.63 -0.22
N ALA A 20 -28.51 12.81 1.09
CA ALA A 20 -27.34 13.13 1.93
C ALA A 20 -26.69 11.89 2.59
N CYS A 21 -26.93 10.67 2.07
CA CYS A 21 -26.02 9.56 2.34
C CYS A 21 -24.84 9.71 1.38
N ASP A 22 -23.85 10.46 1.82
CA ASP A 22 -22.52 10.41 1.25
C ASP A 22 -21.98 9.01 1.55
N ASP A 23 -21.75 8.20 0.52
CA ASP A 23 -21.12 6.89 0.62
C ASP A 23 -19.64 7.08 1.00
N THR A 24 -19.41 7.62 2.19
CA THR A 24 -18.06 7.68 2.76
C THR A 24 -17.65 6.27 3.13
N GLU A 25 -16.72 5.75 2.35
CA GLU A 25 -16.11 4.45 2.58
C GLU A 25 -15.67 4.33 4.05
N THR A 26 -16.08 3.27 4.72
CA THR A 26 -15.67 3.02 6.10
C THR A 26 -14.18 2.66 6.15
N TYR A 27 -13.54 2.88 7.29
CA TYR A 27 -12.15 2.48 7.52
C TYR A 27 -11.90 0.99 7.24
N ALA A 28 -12.87 0.13 7.55
CA ALA A 28 -12.78 -1.30 7.30
C ALA A 28 -12.78 -1.62 5.79
N GLU A 29 -13.62 -0.94 5.01
CA GLU A 29 -13.69 -1.09 3.55
C GLU A 29 -12.42 -0.55 2.89
N GLN A 30 -11.93 0.62 3.32
CA GLN A 30 -10.67 1.16 2.86
C GLN A 30 -9.52 0.19 3.10
N LYS A 31 -9.41 -0.36 4.31
CA LYS A 31 -8.37 -1.33 4.65
C LYS A 31 -8.49 -2.63 3.84
N ALA A 32 -9.71 -3.10 3.61
CA ALA A 32 -9.94 -4.28 2.78
C ALA A 32 -9.51 -4.03 1.31
N ARG A 33 -9.80 -2.85 0.78
CA ARG A 33 -9.39 -2.43 -0.55
C ARG A 33 -7.86 -2.34 -0.66
N GLU A 34 -7.20 -1.69 0.29
CA GLU A 34 -5.75 -1.58 0.34
C GLU A 34 -5.07 -2.96 0.40
N ASN A 35 -5.54 -3.84 1.26
CA ASN A 35 -5.04 -5.21 1.35
C ASN A 35 -5.19 -5.97 0.03
N LYS A 36 -6.33 -5.79 -0.66
CA LYS A 36 -6.55 -6.38 -1.97
C LYS A 36 -5.58 -5.84 -3.01
N GLN A 37 -5.36 -4.53 -3.03
CA GLN A 37 -4.39 -3.89 -3.95
C GLN A 37 -2.97 -4.42 -3.73
N ILE A 38 -2.55 -4.56 -2.48
CA ILE A 38 -1.25 -5.15 -2.13
C ILE A 38 -1.16 -6.60 -2.62
N ALA A 39 -2.18 -7.42 -2.37
CA ALA A 39 -2.20 -8.81 -2.81
C ALA A 39 -2.17 -8.94 -4.34
N ASP A 40 -2.93 -8.12 -5.05
CA ASP A 40 -2.95 -8.08 -6.51
C ASP A 40 -1.60 -7.61 -7.07
N PHE A 41 -0.97 -6.61 -6.46
CA PHE A 41 0.36 -6.15 -6.83
C PHE A 41 1.42 -7.26 -6.68
N ILE A 42 1.44 -7.93 -5.53
CA ILE A 42 2.33 -9.06 -5.24
C ILE A 42 2.17 -10.15 -6.31
N LYS A 43 0.93 -10.52 -6.60
CA LYS A 43 0.61 -11.57 -7.58
C LYS A 43 1.01 -11.16 -9.01
N ASN A 44 0.64 -9.95 -9.43
CA ASN A 44 0.86 -9.47 -10.81
C ASN A 44 2.34 -9.27 -11.12
N ASN A 45 3.16 -8.96 -10.11
CA ASN A 45 4.60 -8.76 -10.26
C ASN A 45 5.43 -10.04 -9.93
N GLY A 46 4.77 -11.17 -9.69
CA GLY A 46 5.44 -12.43 -9.38
C GLY A 46 6.32 -12.36 -8.13
N ILE A 47 5.93 -11.52 -7.17
CA ILE A 47 6.68 -11.32 -5.94
C ILE A 47 6.56 -12.54 -5.03
N GLN A 48 7.70 -13.01 -4.55
CA GLN A 48 7.80 -14.06 -3.54
C GLN A 48 8.08 -13.41 -2.19
N VAL A 49 7.10 -13.48 -1.29
CA VAL A 49 7.25 -12.91 0.06
C VAL A 49 7.99 -13.90 0.94
N ILE A 50 9.16 -13.50 1.45
CA ILE A 50 9.94 -14.26 2.42
C ILE A 50 9.72 -13.72 3.84
N LYS A 51 9.82 -14.60 4.82
CA LYS A 51 9.70 -14.23 6.22
C LYS A 51 10.98 -13.56 6.72
N MET A 52 10.86 -12.68 7.69
CA MET A 52 12.01 -12.06 8.36
C MET A 52 12.99 -13.11 8.91
N SER A 53 12.49 -14.22 9.48
CA SER A 53 13.32 -15.31 10.00
C SER A 53 14.19 -15.99 8.93
N ASP A 54 13.73 -16.03 7.69
CA ASP A 54 14.49 -16.59 6.57
C ASP A 54 15.47 -15.56 6.02
N PHE A 55 15.05 -14.33 5.90
CA PHE A 55 15.93 -13.23 5.51
C PHE A 55 17.13 -13.06 6.46
N LEU A 56 16.94 -13.21 7.76
CA LEU A 56 18.03 -13.06 8.75
C LEU A 56 19.10 -14.15 8.67
N LYS A 57 18.89 -15.25 7.93
CA LYS A 57 19.89 -16.31 7.77
C LYS A 57 21.06 -15.89 6.88
N ASP A 58 20.78 -15.12 5.84
CA ASP A 58 21.78 -14.65 4.87
C ASP A 58 21.68 -13.16 4.55
N THR A 59 20.58 -12.52 4.94
CA THR A 59 20.26 -11.12 4.67
C THR A 59 20.26 -10.77 3.17
N ILE A 60 19.80 -11.70 2.34
CA ILE A 60 19.73 -11.58 0.88
C ILE A 60 18.26 -11.61 0.46
N THR A 61 17.90 -10.80 -0.54
CA THR A 61 16.69 -10.97 -1.34
C THR A 61 17.10 -11.18 -2.79
N ASN A 62 16.52 -12.18 -3.45
CA ASN A 62 16.76 -12.37 -4.87
C ASN A 62 15.95 -11.35 -5.69
N ASN A 63 16.54 -10.90 -6.77
CA ASN A 63 15.99 -9.86 -7.62
C ASN A 63 16.25 -10.23 -9.09
N PRO A 64 15.27 -10.07 -10.00
CA PRO A 64 15.43 -10.44 -11.42
C PRO A 64 16.51 -9.68 -12.17
N GLU A 65 16.94 -8.51 -11.69
CA GLU A 65 17.94 -7.69 -12.38
C GLU A 65 19.36 -7.86 -11.81
N THR A 66 19.49 -7.99 -10.49
CA THR A 66 20.79 -7.88 -9.80
C THR A 66 21.01 -8.91 -8.71
N GLY A 67 20.02 -9.75 -8.45
CA GLY A 67 20.08 -10.72 -7.36
C GLY A 67 20.98 -11.93 -7.69
N PRO A 68 21.37 -12.74 -6.67
CA PRO A 68 22.09 -13.99 -6.87
C PRO A 68 21.30 -15.02 -7.70
N ASP A 69 19.98 -14.98 -7.64
CA ASP A 69 19.07 -15.80 -8.44
C ASP A 69 18.11 -14.88 -9.21
N PHE A 70 18.38 -14.68 -10.50
CA PHE A 70 17.60 -13.85 -11.41
C PHE A 70 16.21 -14.42 -11.72
N SER A 71 15.93 -15.65 -11.35
CA SER A 71 14.62 -16.28 -11.56
C SER A 71 13.60 -15.93 -10.47
N LYS A 72 14.04 -15.30 -9.39
CA LYS A 72 13.23 -14.97 -8.22
C LYS A 72 13.08 -13.47 -8.04
N ASN A 73 11.90 -13.08 -7.58
CA ASN A 73 11.57 -11.71 -7.19
C ASN A 73 11.14 -11.70 -5.72
N GLU A 74 12.12 -11.69 -4.81
CA GLU A 74 11.89 -11.87 -3.37
C GLU A 74 11.80 -10.52 -2.65
N TYR A 75 10.80 -10.42 -1.78
CA TYR A 75 10.62 -9.31 -0.85
C TYR A 75 10.47 -9.85 0.57
N VAL A 76 11.19 -9.28 1.51
CA VAL A 76 11.00 -9.59 2.93
C VAL A 76 9.86 -8.74 3.50
N LEU A 77 8.96 -9.38 4.22
CA LEU A 77 7.91 -8.71 4.98
C LEU A 77 8.38 -8.41 6.40
N PHE A 78 8.29 -7.16 6.80
CA PHE A 78 8.46 -6.72 8.18
C PHE A 78 7.10 -6.81 8.89
N ASP A 79 6.91 -7.87 9.65
CA ASP A 79 5.61 -8.18 10.30
C ASP A 79 5.13 -7.09 11.25
N ASP A 80 6.03 -6.36 11.87
CA ASP A 80 5.71 -5.32 12.85
C ASP A 80 5.00 -4.10 12.24
N ASN A 81 5.28 -3.80 10.97
CA ASN A 81 4.78 -2.58 10.31
C ASN A 81 4.16 -2.82 8.93
N GLY A 82 4.20 -4.05 8.42
CA GLY A 82 3.63 -4.41 7.12
C GLY A 82 4.42 -3.90 5.91
N VAL A 83 5.67 -3.49 6.10
CA VAL A 83 6.53 -3.00 5.01
C VAL A 83 7.18 -4.19 4.29
N TYR A 84 7.17 -4.12 2.96
CA TYR A 84 7.89 -5.06 2.10
C TYR A 84 9.17 -4.41 1.59
N MET A 85 10.29 -5.11 1.70
CA MET A 85 11.60 -4.61 1.28
C MET A 85 12.30 -5.60 0.34
N GLN A 86 12.89 -5.09 -0.73
CA GLN A 86 13.81 -5.82 -1.58
C GLN A 86 15.17 -5.10 -1.62
N ILE A 87 16.26 -5.84 -1.48
CA ILE A 87 17.62 -5.33 -1.64
C ILE A 87 18.04 -5.53 -3.10
N ILE A 88 18.06 -4.46 -3.87
CA ILE A 88 18.50 -4.50 -5.27
C ILE A 88 20.03 -4.61 -5.36
N ARG A 89 20.73 -3.83 -4.53
CA ARG A 89 22.20 -3.83 -4.49
C ARG A 89 22.68 -3.49 -3.09
N ARG A 90 23.63 -4.26 -2.59
CA ARG A 90 24.31 -3.91 -1.33
C ARG A 90 25.31 -2.80 -1.55
N GLY A 91 25.41 -1.91 -0.56
CA GLY A 91 26.48 -0.93 -0.50
C GLY A 91 27.85 -1.61 -0.33
N THR A 92 28.89 -0.93 -0.81
CA THR A 92 30.29 -1.37 -0.68
C THR A 92 31.03 -0.62 0.42
N GLY A 93 30.36 0.32 1.08
CA GLY A 93 30.91 1.12 2.17
C GLY A 93 30.96 0.38 3.50
N GLN A 94 31.46 1.07 4.51
CA GLN A 94 31.47 0.56 5.87
C GLN A 94 30.05 0.43 6.40
N GLN A 95 29.75 -0.68 7.07
CA GLN A 95 28.48 -0.89 7.72
C GLN A 95 28.36 0.03 8.96
N MET A 96 27.24 0.71 9.08
CA MET A 96 26.90 1.48 10.27
C MET A 96 26.75 0.54 11.47
N GLN A 97 27.28 0.97 12.61
CA GLN A 97 27.11 0.29 13.88
C GLN A 97 26.00 0.96 14.71
N ASP A 98 25.48 0.22 15.67
CA ASP A 98 24.47 0.77 16.56
C ASP A 98 25.04 1.97 17.34
N GLY A 99 24.32 3.10 17.29
CA GLY A 99 24.76 4.38 17.88
C GLY A 99 25.53 5.31 16.94
N ASP A 100 25.92 4.87 15.75
CA ASP A 100 26.55 5.74 14.76
C ASP A 100 25.57 6.83 14.27
N ARG A 101 26.13 7.99 13.94
CA ARG A 101 25.40 9.12 13.32
C ARG A 101 26.12 9.55 12.07
N TRP A 102 25.43 9.46 10.95
CA TRP A 102 25.96 9.79 9.63
C TRP A 102 24.99 10.68 8.88
N ASP A 103 25.52 11.66 8.17
CA ASP A 103 24.72 12.43 7.21
C ASP A 103 24.54 11.60 5.94
N MET A 104 23.28 11.32 5.58
CA MET A 104 22.96 10.54 4.39
C MET A 104 22.15 11.37 3.41
N THR A 105 22.49 11.25 2.13
CA THR A 105 21.66 11.77 1.04
C THR A 105 20.93 10.59 0.38
N ALA A 106 19.61 10.60 0.45
CA ALA A 106 18.79 9.61 -0.21
C ALA A 106 18.13 10.21 -1.48
N ARG A 107 18.00 9.36 -2.51
CA ARG A 107 17.11 9.61 -3.65
C ARG A 107 16.06 8.53 -3.66
N TYR A 108 14.81 8.91 -3.85
CA TYR A 108 13.69 7.97 -3.88
C TYR A 108 12.70 8.38 -4.98
N TYR A 109 11.95 7.38 -5.43
CA TYR A 109 10.77 7.56 -6.25
C TYR A 109 9.60 6.93 -5.51
N GLU A 110 8.45 7.59 -5.55
CA GLU A 110 7.22 7.12 -4.92
C GLU A 110 6.19 6.85 -6.01
N TYR A 111 5.58 5.68 -5.97
CA TYR A 111 4.54 5.27 -6.89
C TYR A 111 3.33 4.76 -6.11
N GLY A 112 2.13 5.18 -6.51
CA GLY A 112 0.91 4.56 -6.02
C GLY A 112 0.77 3.13 -6.57
N MET A 113 0.35 2.19 -5.72
CA MET A 113 0.03 0.82 -6.16
C MET A 113 -1.39 0.70 -6.74
N ALA A 114 -2.22 1.71 -6.56
CA ALA A 114 -3.51 1.78 -7.22
C ALA A 114 -3.26 1.87 -8.74
N ALA A 115 -3.86 0.97 -9.51
CA ALA A 115 -3.94 1.16 -10.96
C ALA A 115 -4.58 2.53 -11.19
N GLU A 116 -3.89 3.40 -11.92
CA GLU A 116 -4.53 4.58 -12.46
C GLU A 116 -5.60 4.04 -13.43
N ASP A 117 -6.87 4.14 -13.01
CA ASP A 117 -7.99 4.03 -13.93
C ASP A 117 -7.93 5.25 -14.87
N THR A 118 -7.20 5.09 -15.95
CA THR A 118 -7.18 6.02 -17.09
C THR A 118 -8.18 5.58 -18.11
#